data_46f54ea1fbbce9090f947baa8d7b2137
#
_entry.id   46f54ea1fbbce9090f947baa8d7b2137
#
_cell.length_a   1.000
_cell.length_b   1.000
_cell.length_c   1.000
_cell.angle_alpha   90.00
_cell.angle_beta   90.00
_cell.angle_gamma   90.00
#
_symmetry.space_group_name_H-M   'P 1'
#
loop_
_entity.id
_entity.type
_entity.pdbx_description
1 polymer ?
#
loop_
_entity_poly.entity_id
_entity_poly.type
_entity_poly.pdbx_seq_one_letter_code
_entity_poly.pdbx_strand_id
1 'polypeptide(L)'
;MPDQIIPEGFVRQTRGSPLTDPWEPIYQKQTPEAIILGLWLAKPHTNARGFVHGGLIAALTDKAMGHSCGRQLRGAVSLVTVSMAIDFISSAQIGQWLTVETDVIKTGSTICFAQCFVKADGAVIARANATFRVVKKK
;
A
#
# COMPACT_ATOMS: atom_id res chain seq x y z
N MET A 1 -6.77 -21.32 -13.40
CA MET A 1 -6.07 -21.38 -12.11
C MET A 1 -7.06 -21.68 -11.00
N PRO A 2 -6.70 -22.48 -10.03
CA PRO A 2 -7.59 -22.64 -8.88
C PRO A 2 -7.79 -21.28 -8.21
N ASP A 3 -8.97 -21.10 -7.60
CA ASP A 3 -9.28 -19.88 -6.88
C ASP A 3 -8.28 -19.70 -5.74
N GLN A 4 -7.67 -18.53 -5.68
CA GLN A 4 -6.71 -18.22 -4.65
C GLN A 4 -7.44 -17.87 -3.36
N ILE A 5 -6.93 -18.40 -2.25
CA ILE A 5 -7.53 -18.14 -0.93
C ILE A 5 -7.14 -16.74 -0.49
N ILE A 6 -8.14 -15.98 -0.03
CA ILE A 6 -7.89 -14.67 0.56
C ILE A 6 -7.53 -14.87 2.03
N PRO A 7 -6.36 -14.43 2.48
CA PRO A 7 -5.95 -14.62 3.87
C PRO A 7 -6.94 -14.01 4.86
N GLU A 8 -7.03 -14.62 6.04
CA GLU A 8 -7.97 -14.21 7.07
C GLU A 8 -7.79 -12.74 7.44
N GLY A 9 -8.89 -12.03 7.59
CA GLY A 9 -8.91 -10.62 7.96
C GLY A 9 -8.88 -9.66 6.79
N PHE A 10 -8.57 -10.15 5.58
CA PHE A 10 -8.58 -9.31 4.38
C PHE A 10 -9.96 -9.28 3.73
N VAL A 11 -10.38 -8.08 3.36
CA VAL A 11 -11.60 -7.83 2.59
C VAL A 11 -11.27 -6.94 1.40
N ARG A 12 -12.16 -6.90 0.41
CA ARG A 12 -11.96 -5.98 -0.73
C ARG A 12 -11.80 -4.55 -0.21
N GLN A 13 -10.83 -3.81 -0.77
CA GLN A 13 -10.66 -2.41 -0.37
C GLN A 13 -11.91 -1.61 -0.73
N THR A 14 -12.23 -0.62 0.13
CA THR A 14 -13.41 0.22 -0.03
C THR A 14 -13.15 1.49 -0.82
N ARG A 15 -11.89 1.91 -0.91
CA ARG A 15 -11.50 3.15 -1.60
C ARG A 15 -10.53 2.85 -2.73
N GLY A 16 -11.09 2.60 -3.91
CA GLY A 16 -10.31 2.50 -5.12
C GLY A 16 -10.01 3.87 -5.72
N SER A 17 -9.28 3.88 -6.80
CA SER A 17 -9.00 5.07 -7.59
C SER A 17 -8.84 4.69 -9.06
N PRO A 18 -9.01 5.62 -9.99
CA PRO A 18 -8.79 5.33 -11.40
C PRO A 18 -7.42 4.72 -11.68
N LEU A 19 -6.38 5.14 -10.95
CA LEU A 19 -5.03 4.61 -11.13
C LEU A 19 -4.95 3.13 -10.75
N THR A 20 -5.59 2.75 -9.65
CA THR A 20 -5.49 1.37 -9.14
C THR A 20 -6.60 0.45 -9.64
N ASP A 21 -7.65 0.98 -10.25
CA ASP A 21 -8.77 0.17 -10.73
C ASP A 21 -8.34 -0.98 -11.65
N PRO A 22 -7.40 -0.80 -12.59
CA PRO A 22 -6.95 -1.92 -13.44
C PRO A 22 -6.23 -3.03 -12.67
N TRP A 23 -5.84 -2.79 -11.43
CA TRP A 23 -5.09 -3.75 -10.61
C TRP A 23 -5.97 -4.51 -9.61
N GLU A 24 -7.26 -4.18 -9.54
CA GLU A 24 -8.20 -4.90 -8.69
C GLU A 24 -8.30 -6.37 -9.10
N PRO A 25 -8.55 -7.30 -8.17
CA PRO A 25 -8.96 -7.04 -6.78
C PRO A 25 -7.79 -6.72 -5.85
N ILE A 26 -7.94 -5.67 -5.09
CA ILE A 26 -7.01 -5.28 -4.03
C ILE A 26 -7.76 -5.43 -2.70
N TYR A 27 -7.09 -6.02 -1.73
CA TYR A 27 -7.67 -6.32 -0.42
C TYR A 27 -7.02 -5.46 0.65
N GLN A 28 -7.73 -5.30 1.75
CA GLN A 28 -7.21 -4.57 2.89
C GLN A 28 -7.55 -5.31 4.19
N LYS A 29 -6.68 -5.14 5.16
CA LYS A 29 -6.89 -5.58 6.52
C LYS A 29 -6.60 -4.41 7.44
N GLN A 30 -7.57 -4.05 8.27
CA GLN A 30 -7.40 -2.95 9.21
C GLN A 30 -6.80 -3.46 10.50
N THR A 31 -5.81 -2.75 11.01
CA THR A 31 -5.25 -2.94 12.34
C THR A 31 -5.60 -1.70 13.17
N PRO A 32 -5.38 -1.71 14.51
CA PRO A 32 -5.64 -0.52 15.31
C PRO A 32 -4.89 0.73 14.84
N GLU A 33 -3.68 0.57 14.29
CA GLU A 33 -2.83 1.70 13.92
C GLU A 33 -2.75 1.97 12.43
N ALA A 34 -3.06 0.99 11.58
CA ALA A 34 -2.75 1.11 10.15
C ALA A 34 -3.68 0.26 9.29
N ILE A 35 -3.43 0.32 7.99
CA ILE A 35 -4.06 -0.53 6.98
C ILE A 35 -2.98 -1.37 6.34
N ILE A 36 -3.24 -2.67 6.19
CA ILE A 36 -2.41 -3.55 5.38
C ILE A 36 -3.12 -3.74 4.05
N LEU A 37 -2.45 -3.46 2.94
CA LEU A 37 -2.95 -3.79 1.61
C LEU A 37 -2.41 -5.15 1.19
N GLY A 38 -3.20 -5.89 0.42
CA GLY A 38 -2.79 -7.19 -0.08
C GLY A 38 -3.42 -7.51 -1.42
N LEU A 39 -2.69 -8.24 -2.24
CA LEU A 39 -3.23 -8.75 -3.51
C LEU A 39 -2.42 -9.95 -3.98
N TRP A 40 -3.10 -10.82 -4.73
CA TRP A 40 -2.44 -11.88 -5.47
C TRP A 40 -1.85 -11.29 -6.74
N LEU A 41 -0.53 -11.43 -6.92
CA LEU A 41 0.13 -10.92 -8.11
C LEU A 41 -0.36 -11.66 -9.35
N ALA A 42 -0.76 -10.88 -10.34
CA ALA A 42 -1.28 -11.36 -11.62
C ALA A 42 -0.65 -10.54 -12.74
N LYS A 43 -0.97 -10.87 -13.98
CA LYS A 43 -0.37 -10.24 -15.15
C LYS A 43 -0.43 -8.71 -15.15
N PRO A 44 -1.57 -8.05 -14.78
CA PRO A 44 -1.62 -6.58 -14.78
C PRO A 44 -0.66 -5.90 -13.81
N HIS A 45 -0.08 -6.65 -12.89
CA HIS A 45 0.81 -6.12 -11.86
C HIS A 45 2.29 -6.24 -12.23
N THR A 46 2.59 -6.74 -13.44
CA THR A 46 3.96 -7.12 -13.79
C THR A 46 4.54 -6.27 -14.90
N ASN A 47 5.88 -6.29 -14.97
CA ASN A 47 6.63 -5.70 -16.07
C ASN A 47 6.74 -6.72 -17.23
N ALA A 48 7.45 -6.32 -18.29
CA ALA A 48 7.61 -7.17 -19.49
C ALA A 48 8.33 -8.49 -19.21
N ARG A 49 9.06 -8.60 -18.09
CA ARG A 49 9.78 -9.81 -17.70
C ARG A 49 8.97 -10.72 -16.77
N GLY A 50 7.73 -10.35 -16.45
CA GLY A 50 6.86 -11.14 -15.58
C GLY A 50 7.09 -10.95 -14.08
N PHE A 51 7.88 -9.97 -13.69
CA PHE A 51 8.09 -9.62 -12.29
C PHE A 51 7.21 -8.45 -11.89
N VAL A 52 6.91 -8.33 -10.59
CA VAL A 52 6.12 -7.20 -10.09
C VAL A 52 6.74 -5.89 -10.53
N HIS A 53 5.90 -4.99 -11.02
CA HIS A 53 6.35 -3.69 -11.52
C HIS A 53 6.65 -2.75 -10.35
N GLY A 54 7.82 -2.08 -10.40
CA GLY A 54 8.18 -1.10 -9.38
C GLY A 54 7.18 0.03 -9.25
N GLY A 55 6.56 0.44 -10.35
CA GLY A 55 5.51 1.46 -10.35
C GLY A 55 4.25 1.02 -9.60
N LEU A 56 3.87 -0.25 -9.69
CA LEU A 56 2.79 -0.79 -8.88
C LEU A 56 3.13 -0.69 -7.39
N ILE A 57 4.33 -1.11 -7.02
CA ILE A 57 4.79 -1.02 -5.62
C ILE A 57 4.76 0.43 -5.16
N ALA A 58 5.24 1.37 -5.97
CA ALA A 58 5.23 2.79 -5.61
C ALA A 58 3.82 3.30 -5.34
N ALA A 59 2.86 2.98 -6.21
CA ALA A 59 1.48 3.42 -6.03
C ALA A 59 0.83 2.80 -4.79
N LEU A 60 1.05 1.51 -4.55
CA LEU A 60 0.45 0.82 -3.40
C LEU A 60 1.08 1.27 -2.08
N THR A 61 2.38 1.52 -2.04
CA THR A 61 3.05 2.02 -0.83
C THR A 61 2.58 3.43 -0.49
N ASP A 62 2.47 4.29 -1.49
CA ASP A 62 1.92 5.65 -1.31
C ASP A 62 0.52 5.59 -0.71
N LYS A 63 -0.34 4.77 -1.30
CA LYS A 63 -1.72 4.60 -0.84
C LYS A 63 -1.78 4.05 0.58
N ALA A 64 -1.03 2.98 0.87
CA ALA A 64 -1.06 2.34 2.18
C ALA A 64 -0.58 3.30 3.28
N MET A 65 0.51 4.00 3.04
CA MET A 65 1.05 4.95 4.01
C MET A 65 0.12 6.14 4.21
N GLY A 66 -0.42 6.70 3.13
CA GLY A 66 -1.34 7.83 3.21
C GLY A 66 -2.63 7.48 3.95
N HIS A 67 -3.26 6.35 3.63
CA HIS A 67 -4.48 5.91 4.31
C HIS A 67 -4.22 5.57 5.78
N SER A 68 -3.08 4.97 6.09
CA SER A 68 -2.71 4.63 7.46
C SER A 68 -2.52 5.90 8.31
N CYS A 69 -1.84 6.90 7.78
CA CYS A 69 -1.73 8.20 8.44
C CYS A 69 -3.11 8.84 8.62
N GLY A 70 -3.93 8.82 7.59
CA GLY A 70 -5.26 9.43 7.61
C GLY A 70 -6.16 8.86 8.69
N ARG A 71 -6.06 7.56 8.97
CA ARG A 71 -6.85 6.91 10.01
C ARG A 71 -6.54 7.42 11.42
N GLN A 72 -5.35 7.93 11.64
CA GLN A 72 -4.95 8.45 12.95
C GLN A 72 -5.25 9.92 13.13
N LEU A 73 -5.71 10.59 12.06
CA LEU A 73 -6.03 12.00 12.12
C LEU A 73 -7.52 12.20 12.38
N ARG A 74 -7.86 13.27 13.09
CA ARG A 74 -9.24 13.63 13.38
C ARG A 74 -9.73 14.70 12.42
N GLY A 75 -11.02 14.64 12.12
CA GLY A 75 -11.68 15.64 11.28
C GLY A 75 -11.57 15.34 9.80
N ALA A 76 -12.12 16.25 8.99
CA ALA A 76 -12.09 16.14 7.54
C ALA A 76 -10.75 16.66 7.03
N VAL A 77 -9.83 15.73 6.76
CA VAL A 77 -8.50 16.05 6.25
C VAL A 77 -8.24 15.29 4.98
N SER A 78 -7.34 15.84 4.19
CA SER A 78 -6.76 15.18 3.03
C SER A 78 -5.26 15.16 3.20
N LEU A 79 -4.60 14.18 2.63
CA LEU A 79 -3.15 14.08 2.69
C LEU A 79 -2.57 14.22 1.30
N VAL A 80 -1.49 14.99 1.21
CA VAL A 80 -0.75 15.17 -0.03
C VAL A 80 0.65 14.63 0.18
N THR A 81 1.09 13.73 -0.70
CA THR A 81 2.44 13.17 -0.64
C THR A 81 3.45 14.26 -0.98
N VAL A 82 4.34 14.53 -0.05
CA VAL A 82 5.41 15.52 -0.23
C VAL A 82 6.69 14.85 -0.72
N SER A 83 7.00 13.71 -0.13
CA SER A 83 8.25 13.00 -0.42
C SER A 83 8.05 11.52 -0.18
N MET A 84 8.64 10.70 -1.02
CA MET A 84 8.62 9.26 -0.86
C MET A 84 9.92 8.67 -1.39
N ALA A 85 10.50 7.77 -0.64
CA ALA A 85 11.68 7.01 -1.05
C ALA A 85 11.38 5.54 -0.96
N ILE A 86 11.84 4.77 -1.96
CA ILE A 86 11.61 3.33 -2.02
C ILE A 86 12.94 2.65 -2.31
N ASP A 87 13.23 1.59 -1.56
CA ASP A 87 14.31 0.67 -1.88
C ASP A 87 13.72 -0.64 -2.37
N PHE A 88 14.05 -1.03 -3.60
CA PHE A 88 13.64 -2.30 -4.18
C PHE A 88 14.72 -3.33 -3.84
N ILE A 89 14.38 -4.27 -2.96
CA ILE A 89 15.34 -5.19 -2.36
C ILE A 89 15.40 -6.52 -3.12
N SER A 90 14.23 -6.98 -3.56
CA SER A 90 14.08 -8.26 -4.26
C SER A 90 12.90 -8.14 -5.23
N SER A 91 12.62 -9.20 -5.97
CA SER A 91 11.50 -9.24 -6.91
C SER A 91 10.45 -10.24 -6.48
N ALA A 92 9.28 -10.16 -7.11
CA ALA A 92 8.19 -11.10 -6.90
C ALA A 92 7.54 -11.45 -8.23
N GLN A 93 6.84 -12.58 -8.27
CA GLN A 93 6.28 -13.15 -9.49
C GLN A 93 4.77 -13.36 -9.37
N ILE A 94 4.14 -13.56 -10.52
CA ILE A 94 2.73 -13.95 -10.59
C ILE A 94 2.49 -15.16 -9.67
N GLY A 95 1.39 -15.12 -8.92
CA GLY A 95 1.00 -16.18 -8.01
C GLY A 95 1.43 -15.98 -6.58
N GLN A 96 2.27 -14.99 -6.29
CA GLN A 96 2.66 -14.67 -4.92
C GLN A 96 1.67 -13.69 -4.28
N TRP A 97 1.51 -13.81 -2.96
CA TRP A 97 0.69 -12.89 -2.18
C TRP A 97 1.54 -11.71 -1.73
N LEU A 98 1.19 -10.53 -2.24
CA LEU A 98 1.89 -9.29 -1.92
C LEU A 98 1.16 -8.58 -0.80
N THR A 99 1.89 -8.11 0.22
CA THR A 99 1.34 -7.24 1.26
C THR A 99 2.17 -5.98 1.38
N VAL A 100 1.48 -4.90 1.75
CA VAL A 100 2.11 -3.63 2.11
C VAL A 100 1.72 -3.33 3.55
N GLU A 101 2.69 -3.37 4.45
CA GLU A 101 2.49 -3.22 5.89
C GLU A 101 3.11 -1.92 6.35
N THR A 102 2.27 -1.02 6.87
CA THR A 102 2.66 0.35 7.23
C THR A 102 2.84 0.52 8.72
N ASP A 103 3.91 1.23 9.08
CA ASP A 103 4.11 1.80 10.41
C ASP A 103 3.97 3.31 10.31
N VAL A 104 2.99 3.88 11.00
CA VAL A 104 2.87 5.34 11.11
C VAL A 104 3.84 5.80 12.17
N ILE A 105 4.84 6.58 11.77
CA ILE A 105 5.91 7.02 12.66
C ILE A 105 5.44 8.17 13.53
N LYS A 106 4.77 9.16 12.90
CA LYS A 106 4.28 10.32 13.62
C LYS A 106 3.19 11.00 12.80
N THR A 107 2.11 11.39 13.47
CA THR A 107 1.09 12.26 12.89
C THR A 107 1.11 13.60 13.59
N GLY A 108 0.95 14.68 12.82
CA GLY A 108 0.89 16.03 13.34
C GLY A 108 -0.21 16.81 12.65
N SER A 109 -0.40 18.06 13.07
CA SER A 109 -1.44 18.91 12.50
C SER A 109 -1.13 19.35 11.06
N THR A 110 0.13 19.33 10.67
CA THR A 110 0.56 19.80 9.35
C THR A 110 1.29 18.73 8.53
N ILE A 111 1.95 17.79 9.19
CA ILE A 111 2.81 16.83 8.50
C ILE A 111 2.75 15.46 9.21
N CYS A 112 2.82 14.40 8.41
CA CYS A 112 2.86 13.02 8.91
C CYS A 112 4.02 12.28 8.27
N PHE A 113 4.56 11.32 9.03
CA PHE A 113 5.65 10.45 8.59
C PHE A 113 5.23 8.99 8.72
N ALA A 114 5.51 8.20 7.71
CA ALA A 114 5.25 6.77 7.71
C ALA A 114 6.36 6.01 7.02
N GLN A 115 6.45 4.72 7.34
CA GLN A 115 7.28 3.77 6.61
C GLN A 115 6.47 2.52 6.35
N CYS A 116 6.90 1.72 5.40
CA CYS A 116 6.24 0.44 5.13
C CYS A 116 7.24 -0.59 4.61
N PHE A 117 6.84 -1.86 4.76
CA PHE A 117 7.53 -2.99 4.14
C PHE A 117 6.57 -3.65 3.16
N VAL A 118 7.10 -4.00 1.99
CA VAL A 118 6.38 -4.77 0.98
C VAL A 118 6.91 -6.19 1.05
N LYS A 119 6.01 -7.14 1.20
CA LYS A 119 6.36 -8.56 1.33
C LYS A 119 5.67 -9.38 0.24
N ALA A 120 6.38 -10.36 -0.27
CA ALA A 120 5.81 -11.38 -1.15
C ALA A 120 5.96 -12.73 -0.46
N ASP A 121 4.82 -13.39 -0.20
CA ASP A 121 4.77 -14.64 0.58
C ASP A 121 5.56 -14.53 1.89
N GLY A 122 5.45 -13.37 2.55
CA GLY A 122 6.08 -13.11 3.83
C GLY A 122 7.53 -12.62 3.80
N ALA A 123 8.19 -12.64 2.64
CA ALA A 123 9.57 -12.18 2.50
C ALA A 123 9.60 -10.72 2.04
N VAL A 124 10.41 -9.89 2.68
CA VAL A 124 10.53 -8.47 2.32
C VAL A 124 11.15 -8.34 0.93
N ILE A 125 10.45 -7.63 0.04
CA ILE A 125 10.94 -7.34 -1.31
C ILE A 125 11.19 -5.86 -1.55
N ALA A 126 10.62 -4.99 -0.72
CA ALA A 126 10.84 -3.55 -0.82
C ALA A 126 10.54 -2.89 0.52
N ARG A 127 11.06 -1.70 0.70
CA ARG A 127 10.72 -0.84 1.84
C ARG A 127 10.57 0.58 1.34
N ALA A 128 9.71 1.36 2.02
CA ALA A 128 9.49 2.74 1.65
C ALA A 128 9.29 3.60 2.88
N ASN A 129 9.54 4.89 2.73
CA ASN A 129 9.14 5.88 3.70
C ASN A 129 8.53 7.07 2.96
N ALA A 130 7.69 7.80 3.65
CA ALA A 130 7.02 8.95 3.04
C ALA A 130 6.69 10.02 4.06
N THR A 131 6.59 11.23 3.55
CA THR A 131 6.14 12.40 4.28
C THR A 131 4.89 12.93 3.59
N PHE A 132 3.85 13.19 4.38
CA PHE A 132 2.58 13.71 3.88
C PHE A 132 2.27 15.05 4.54
N ARG A 133 1.74 15.97 3.73
CA ARG A 133 1.20 17.21 4.25
C ARG A 133 -0.29 17.03 4.54
N VAL A 134 -0.71 17.49 5.70
CA VAL A 134 -2.11 17.49 6.10
C VAL A 134 -2.79 18.75 5.55
N VAL A 135 -3.85 18.54 4.79
CA VAL A 135 -4.65 19.63 4.23
C VAL A 135 -6.06 19.49 4.77
N LYS A 136 -6.56 20.53 5.41
CA LYS A 136 -7.94 20.53 5.91
C LYS A 136 -8.91 20.70 4.75
N LYS A 137 -9.92 19.84 4.68
CA LYS A 137 -10.99 19.98 3.72
C LYS A 137 -11.89 21.14 4.14
N LYS A 138 -12.23 21.96 3.16
CA LYS A 138 -13.20 23.03 3.36
C LYS A 138 -14.63 22.48 3.41
#